data_a992573cdda6be22573eb217ec31cc12
#
_entry.id   a992573cdda6be22573eb217ec31cc12
#
_cell.length_a   1.000
_cell.length_b   1.000
_cell.length_c   1.000
_cell.angle_alpha   90.00
_cell.angle_beta   90.00
_cell.angle_gamma   90.00
#
_symmetry.space_group_name_H-M   'P 1'
#
loop_
_entity.id
_entity.type
_entity.pdbx_description
1 polymer ?
#
loop_
_entity_poly.entity_id
_entity_poly.type
_entity_poly.pdbx_seq_one_letter_code
_entity_poly.pdbx_strand_id
1 'polypeptide(L)'
;LFDGAPGTSSYATERGRGTGDEMHIVVYDYTGEQSGFDVDANGNRTNGVLEVFANLSKNINAKSPQGDSIYYPYVLRKQSGFVFWTDHNAAGVNWGTDIDSVVGSIVLNGTDANGTDAGDNIEFEDGTDGDNLAMETGSGSYSALDTPTKSELGGGTDDYAVTAGELETGYGAFEDTESVDVNLILGGRGGGAGDSSSSQDTHVTMLTTLVEKRRDCVAFVSAYRSATVGISDSITQTDNVVEAFDLCPSSSYVVFDSSYKYQYDKYNDVFRFVPSNGDVAGLCAFTDQVADAFFSPAGFNRGNLRNAIK
;
A
#
# COMPACT_ATOMS: atom_id res chain seq x y z
N LEU A 1 11.31 13.06 -24.92
CA LEU A 1 11.29 12.58 -23.54
C LEU A 1 12.68 12.51 -22.92
N PHE A 2 13.70 12.16 -23.73
CA PHE A 2 15.07 11.99 -23.29
C PHE A 2 16.02 12.80 -24.16
N ASP A 3 17.08 13.30 -23.57
CA ASP A 3 18.10 14.11 -24.29
C ASP A 3 19.02 13.27 -25.15
N GLY A 4 19.13 11.97 -24.90
CA GLY A 4 19.95 11.01 -25.63
C GLY A 4 19.57 9.58 -25.35
N ALA A 5 20.22 8.64 -26.04
CA ALA A 5 20.08 7.22 -25.75
C ALA A 5 20.81 6.85 -24.45
N PRO A 6 20.34 5.84 -23.71
CA PRO A 6 21.05 5.35 -22.53
C PRO A 6 22.41 4.74 -22.94
N GLY A 7 23.40 4.90 -22.10
CA GLY A 7 24.76 4.50 -22.39
C GLY A 7 25.42 3.76 -21.24
N THR A 8 26.58 4.24 -20.84
CA THR A 8 27.33 3.71 -19.69
C THR A 8 27.41 4.80 -18.63
N SER A 9 27.00 4.47 -17.42
CA SER A 9 27.04 5.41 -16.32
C SER A 9 28.47 5.83 -15.96
N SER A 10 28.61 7.02 -15.40
CA SER A 10 29.89 7.49 -14.87
C SER A 10 30.44 6.55 -13.78
N TYR A 11 29.54 5.98 -12.97
CA TYR A 11 29.88 5.01 -11.96
C TYR A 11 30.57 3.76 -12.57
N ALA A 12 29.95 3.18 -13.59
CA ALA A 12 30.49 2.00 -14.27
C ALA A 12 31.82 2.33 -14.98
N THR A 13 31.89 3.46 -15.66
CA THR A 13 33.11 3.90 -16.35
C THR A 13 34.30 4.13 -15.41
N GLU A 14 34.10 4.86 -14.31
CA GLU A 14 35.17 5.18 -13.36
C GLU A 14 35.68 3.97 -12.58
N ARG A 15 34.85 2.95 -12.41
CA ARG A 15 35.17 1.75 -11.64
C ARG A 15 35.42 0.51 -12.45
N GLY A 16 35.41 0.63 -13.79
CA GLY A 16 35.62 -0.51 -14.68
C GLY A 16 34.53 -1.58 -14.55
N ARG A 17 33.29 -1.17 -14.30
CA ARG A 17 32.15 -2.04 -14.02
C ARG A 17 31.33 -2.40 -15.27
N GLY A 18 32.00 -2.70 -16.37
CA GLY A 18 31.35 -3.03 -17.63
C GLY A 18 30.83 -1.81 -18.38
N THR A 19 30.05 -2.04 -19.43
CA THR A 19 29.49 -1.02 -20.32
C THR A 19 28.01 -1.27 -20.59
N GLY A 20 27.27 -0.21 -20.95
CA GLY A 20 25.87 -0.33 -21.36
C GLY A 20 24.91 -0.61 -20.21
N ASP A 21 25.25 -0.13 -19.01
CA ASP A 21 24.44 -0.33 -17.82
C ASP A 21 23.25 0.62 -17.72
N GLU A 22 23.20 1.69 -18.49
CA GLU A 22 22.09 2.63 -18.42
C GLU A 22 20.87 2.18 -19.21
N MET A 23 19.70 2.61 -18.76
CA MET A 23 18.43 2.47 -19.44
C MET A 23 17.48 3.63 -19.09
N HIS A 24 16.46 3.78 -19.89
CA HIS A 24 15.34 4.71 -19.63
C HIS A 24 14.06 3.92 -19.37
N ILE A 25 13.26 4.40 -18.43
CA ILE A 25 11.95 3.84 -18.13
C ILE A 25 10.90 4.93 -18.31
N VAL A 26 9.83 4.61 -19.00
CA VAL A 26 8.65 5.45 -19.16
C VAL A 26 7.44 4.68 -18.68
N VAL A 27 6.74 5.26 -17.75
CA VAL A 27 5.43 4.79 -17.30
C VAL A 27 4.36 5.60 -18.01
N TYR A 28 3.45 4.95 -18.69
CA TYR A 28 2.38 5.65 -19.37
C TYR A 28 1.02 4.95 -19.21
N ASP A 29 -0.02 5.76 -19.19
CA ASP A 29 -1.40 5.32 -19.10
C ASP A 29 -1.89 4.87 -20.47
N TYR A 30 -1.98 3.57 -20.67
CA TYR A 30 -2.39 3.01 -21.95
C TYR A 30 -3.88 3.21 -22.25
N THR A 31 -4.72 3.17 -21.23
CA THR A 31 -6.17 3.32 -21.35
C THR A 31 -6.63 4.78 -21.36
N GLY A 32 -5.83 5.67 -20.78
CA GLY A 32 -6.16 7.07 -20.57
C GLY A 32 -7.09 7.32 -19.39
N GLU A 33 -7.32 6.34 -18.53
CA GLU A 33 -8.23 6.45 -17.39
C GLU A 33 -7.67 7.34 -16.28
N GLN A 34 -6.36 7.40 -16.14
CA GLN A 34 -5.68 8.19 -15.12
C GLN A 34 -5.30 9.60 -15.59
N SER A 35 -4.75 9.71 -16.78
CA SER A 35 -4.21 10.97 -17.30
C SER A 35 -5.12 11.64 -18.34
N GLY A 36 -6.11 10.92 -18.83
CA GLY A 36 -6.74 11.25 -20.11
C GLY A 36 -5.75 11.07 -21.26
N PHE A 37 -6.22 10.98 -22.47
CA PHE A 37 -5.37 10.99 -23.64
C PHE A 37 -6.00 11.80 -24.77
N ASP A 38 -5.16 12.50 -25.53
CA ASP A 38 -5.51 13.07 -26.81
C ASP A 38 -5.10 12.10 -27.92
N VAL A 39 -5.83 12.10 -28.99
CA VAL A 39 -5.53 11.30 -30.19
C VAL A 39 -5.17 12.28 -31.30
N ASP A 40 -4.03 12.07 -31.93
CA ASP A 40 -3.66 12.85 -33.10
C ASP A 40 -4.53 12.54 -34.31
N ALA A 41 -4.35 13.29 -35.40
CA ALA A 41 -5.11 13.09 -36.62
C ALA A 41 -4.91 11.71 -37.28
N ASN A 42 -3.89 10.95 -36.84
CA ASN A 42 -3.56 9.61 -37.34
C ASN A 42 -4.07 8.50 -36.39
N GLY A 43 -4.75 8.86 -35.30
CA GLY A 43 -5.23 7.92 -34.30
C GLY A 43 -4.17 7.49 -33.25
N ASN A 44 -3.00 8.12 -33.23
CA ASN A 44 -1.99 7.84 -32.22
C ASN A 44 -2.25 8.63 -30.94
N ARG A 45 -2.04 8.01 -29.80
CA ARG A 45 -2.13 8.67 -28.50
C ARG A 45 -0.97 9.63 -28.30
N THR A 46 -1.25 10.87 -27.94
CA THR A 46 -0.24 11.93 -27.81
C THR A 46 0.08 12.27 -26.36
N ASN A 47 -0.81 11.97 -25.44
CA ASN A 47 -0.65 12.16 -24.00
C ASN A 47 -0.76 10.83 -23.29
N GLY A 48 -0.50 10.84 -21.99
CA GLY A 48 -0.59 9.63 -21.15
C GLY A 48 0.73 9.24 -20.48
N VAL A 49 1.79 10.00 -20.69
CA VAL A 49 3.04 9.78 -19.95
C VAL A 49 2.80 10.19 -18.50
N LEU A 50 2.93 9.23 -17.59
CA LEU A 50 2.76 9.43 -16.15
C LEU A 50 4.09 9.76 -15.50
N GLU A 51 5.14 8.98 -15.80
CA GLU A 51 6.46 9.14 -15.21
C GLU A 51 7.55 8.86 -16.24
N VAL A 52 8.68 9.54 -16.08
CA VAL A 52 9.86 9.37 -16.91
C VAL A 52 11.09 9.28 -16.02
N PHE A 53 11.83 8.20 -16.16
CA PHE A 53 13.08 7.95 -15.46
C PHE A 53 14.20 7.80 -16.47
N ALA A 54 15.15 8.73 -16.46
CA ALA A 54 16.28 8.76 -17.36
C ALA A 54 17.55 8.24 -16.71
N ASN A 55 18.41 7.59 -17.51
CA ASN A 55 19.76 7.18 -17.12
C ASN A 55 19.80 6.36 -15.81
N LEU A 56 18.84 5.45 -15.67
CA LEU A 56 18.86 4.47 -14.58
C LEU A 56 19.86 3.37 -14.88
N SER A 57 20.59 2.92 -13.87
CA SER A 57 21.58 1.85 -14.05
C SER A 57 21.02 0.47 -13.69
N LYS A 58 21.44 -0.54 -14.43
CA LYS A 58 21.23 -1.96 -14.11
C LYS A 58 22.17 -2.46 -13.02
N ASN A 59 23.24 -1.71 -12.71
CA ASN A 59 24.21 -2.05 -11.70
C ASN A 59 23.67 -1.74 -10.30
N ILE A 60 23.69 -2.75 -9.43
CA ILE A 60 23.12 -2.66 -8.07
C ILE A 60 23.81 -1.59 -7.21
N ASN A 61 25.10 -1.32 -7.45
CA ASN A 61 25.90 -0.38 -6.67
C ASN A 61 26.03 0.99 -7.33
N ALA A 62 25.39 1.21 -8.49
CA ALA A 62 25.53 2.44 -9.25
C ALA A 62 25.00 3.65 -8.49
N LYS A 63 25.80 4.71 -8.51
CA LYS A 63 25.50 5.98 -7.88
C LYS A 63 25.70 7.13 -8.85
N SER A 64 24.89 8.17 -8.68
CA SER A 64 25.09 9.45 -9.34
C SER A 64 26.36 10.15 -8.82
N PRO A 65 26.88 11.18 -9.50
CA PRO A 65 27.96 12.02 -8.99
C PRO A 65 27.69 12.64 -7.62
N GLN A 66 26.41 12.81 -7.25
CA GLN A 66 25.96 13.34 -5.97
C GLN A 66 25.92 12.25 -4.88
N GLY A 67 26.11 10.98 -5.23
CA GLY A 67 26.13 9.85 -4.29
C GLY A 67 24.79 9.12 -4.13
N ASP A 68 23.73 9.59 -4.81
CA ASP A 68 22.43 8.94 -4.80
C ASP A 68 22.43 7.66 -5.64
N SER A 69 21.71 6.63 -5.23
CA SER A 69 21.56 5.42 -6.01
C SER A 69 20.78 5.70 -7.30
N ILE A 70 21.35 5.28 -8.43
CA ILE A 70 20.70 5.28 -9.74
C ILE A 70 20.29 3.88 -10.18
N TYR A 71 20.38 2.89 -9.28
CA TYR A 71 19.91 1.54 -9.53
C TYR A 71 18.40 1.53 -9.73
N TYR A 72 17.93 1.02 -10.88
CA TYR A 72 16.54 1.20 -11.32
C TYR A 72 15.48 0.67 -10.35
N PRO A 73 15.61 -0.52 -9.68
CA PRO A 73 14.59 -0.97 -8.73
C PRO A 73 14.47 -0.03 -7.51
N TYR A 74 15.62 0.45 -7.04
CA TYR A 74 15.64 1.39 -5.91
C TYR A 74 14.99 2.73 -6.25
N VAL A 75 15.29 3.27 -7.45
CA VAL A 75 14.72 4.54 -7.90
C VAL A 75 13.21 4.41 -8.11
N LEU A 76 12.75 3.33 -8.78
CA LEU A 76 11.32 3.06 -8.97
C LEU A 76 10.60 2.96 -7.63
N ARG A 77 11.13 2.17 -6.69
CA ARG A 77 10.53 2.02 -5.36
C ARG A 77 10.40 3.34 -4.61
N LYS A 78 11.39 4.22 -4.75
CA LYS A 78 11.43 5.49 -4.00
C LYS A 78 10.63 6.61 -4.64
N GLN A 79 10.56 6.64 -5.97
CA GLN A 79 10.07 7.81 -6.72
C GLN A 79 8.79 7.54 -7.50
N SER A 80 8.52 6.29 -7.90
CA SER A 80 7.31 6.00 -8.65
C SER A 80 6.08 6.00 -7.75
N GLY A 81 5.02 6.63 -8.22
CA GLY A 81 3.69 6.57 -7.64
C GLY A 81 2.75 5.57 -8.32
N PHE A 82 3.20 4.93 -9.42
CA PHE A 82 2.35 4.08 -10.25
C PHE A 82 2.81 2.65 -10.37
N VAL A 83 4.12 2.39 -10.31
CA VAL A 83 4.68 1.06 -10.54
C VAL A 83 5.68 0.65 -9.45
N PHE A 84 5.71 -0.64 -9.16
CA PHE A 84 6.73 -1.27 -8.35
C PHE A 84 7.51 -2.27 -9.21
N TRP A 85 8.80 -2.35 -8.94
CA TRP A 85 9.61 -3.41 -9.51
C TRP A 85 9.38 -4.71 -8.75
N THR A 86 9.19 -5.81 -9.44
CA THR A 86 8.97 -7.14 -8.86
C THR A 86 10.06 -8.13 -9.23
N ASP A 87 10.52 -8.14 -10.49
CA ASP A 87 11.52 -9.09 -10.95
C ASP A 87 12.27 -8.59 -12.19
N HIS A 88 13.41 -9.22 -12.49
CA HIS A 88 14.20 -8.94 -13.68
C HIS A 88 13.61 -9.61 -14.92
N ASN A 89 13.52 -8.85 -16.00
CA ASN A 89 13.05 -9.35 -17.28
C ASN A 89 14.20 -10.05 -18.00
N ALA A 90 14.18 -11.35 -18.10
CA ALA A 90 15.09 -12.21 -18.84
C ALA A 90 16.48 -12.50 -18.23
N ALA A 91 16.77 -13.77 -18.11
CA ALA A 91 18.09 -14.29 -17.80
C ALA A 91 19.14 -13.82 -18.83
N GLY A 92 20.36 -13.56 -18.36
CA GLY A 92 21.52 -13.31 -19.22
C GLY A 92 21.84 -11.87 -19.57
N VAL A 93 21.09 -10.89 -19.07
CA VAL A 93 21.34 -9.46 -19.34
C VAL A 93 22.04 -8.73 -18.19
N ASN A 94 22.52 -9.44 -17.22
CA ASN A 94 23.25 -8.92 -16.06
C ASN A 94 22.49 -7.85 -15.26
N TRP A 95 21.18 -8.04 -15.11
CA TRP A 95 20.35 -7.18 -14.27
C TRP A 95 20.71 -7.32 -12.78
N GLY A 96 20.78 -6.21 -12.07
CA GLY A 96 21.05 -6.22 -10.64
C GLY A 96 22.45 -6.68 -10.23
N THR A 97 23.37 -6.78 -11.19
CA THR A 97 24.75 -7.22 -10.94
C THR A 97 25.70 -6.04 -10.77
N ASP A 98 26.86 -6.29 -10.17
CA ASP A 98 27.99 -5.36 -10.19
C ASP A 98 29.12 -5.97 -11.03
N ILE A 99 29.10 -5.71 -12.35
CA ILE A 99 30.10 -6.23 -13.28
C ILE A 99 31.46 -5.61 -12.98
N ASP A 100 32.45 -6.47 -12.76
CA ASP A 100 33.84 -6.06 -12.68
C ASP A 100 34.56 -6.47 -13.95
N SER A 101 35.16 -5.52 -14.66
CA SER A 101 35.93 -5.77 -15.86
C SER A 101 37.24 -6.55 -15.59
N VAL A 102 37.66 -6.68 -14.34
CA VAL A 102 38.95 -7.26 -13.92
C VAL A 102 38.78 -8.70 -13.38
N VAL A 103 37.65 -9.07 -12.82
CA VAL A 103 37.50 -10.33 -12.04
C VAL A 103 36.18 -11.08 -12.32
N GLY A 104 35.62 -11.00 -13.52
CA GLY A 104 34.43 -11.76 -13.85
C GLY A 104 33.10 -11.06 -13.48
N SER A 105 31.99 -11.61 -13.96
CA SER A 105 30.66 -11.05 -13.72
C SER A 105 30.04 -11.54 -12.43
N ILE A 106 29.29 -10.68 -11.76
CA ILE A 106 28.42 -11.07 -10.66
C ILE A 106 27.09 -11.46 -11.25
N VAL A 107 26.75 -12.72 -11.15
CA VAL A 107 25.43 -13.24 -11.55
C VAL A 107 24.65 -13.50 -10.27
N LEU A 108 23.46 -12.92 -10.17
CA LEU A 108 22.48 -13.36 -9.19
C LEU A 108 21.94 -14.71 -9.66
N ASN A 109 22.52 -15.78 -9.17
CA ASN A 109 22.01 -17.13 -9.40
C ASN A 109 21.21 -17.55 -8.18
N GLY A 110 19.92 -17.34 -8.21
CA GLY A 110 18.99 -18.05 -7.34
C GLY A 110 18.79 -19.45 -7.90
N THR A 111 19.50 -20.43 -7.40
CA THR A 111 19.12 -21.84 -7.56
C THR A 111 18.40 -22.25 -6.31
N ASP A 112 17.14 -22.66 -6.42
CA ASP A 112 16.42 -23.27 -5.32
C ASP A 112 17.11 -24.57 -4.86
N ALA A 113 16.75 -25.09 -3.71
CA ALA A 113 17.27 -26.34 -3.16
C ALA A 113 17.08 -27.56 -4.08
N ASN A 114 16.36 -27.42 -5.20
CA ASN A 114 16.09 -28.46 -6.19
C ASN A 114 16.91 -28.27 -7.48
N GLY A 115 17.78 -27.26 -7.58
CA GLY A 115 18.61 -27.00 -8.74
C GLY A 115 17.85 -26.44 -9.96
N THR A 116 16.67 -25.90 -9.73
CA THR A 116 15.89 -25.21 -10.74
C THR A 116 16.22 -23.72 -10.67
N ASP A 117 16.46 -23.09 -11.82
CA ASP A 117 16.62 -21.64 -11.88
C ASP A 117 15.38 -20.98 -11.27
N ALA A 118 15.51 -20.48 -10.06
CA ALA A 118 14.49 -19.65 -9.42
C ALA A 118 14.51 -18.26 -10.07
N GLY A 119 14.31 -18.20 -11.39
CA GLY A 119 14.20 -16.97 -12.15
C GLY A 119 12.97 -16.12 -11.78
N ASP A 120 12.21 -16.57 -10.81
CA ASP A 120 10.86 -16.05 -10.63
C ASP A 120 10.57 -15.45 -9.24
N ASN A 121 11.52 -15.49 -8.29
CA ASN A 121 11.23 -14.95 -6.96
C ASN A 121 12.47 -14.32 -6.34
N ILE A 122 12.76 -13.07 -6.70
CA ILE A 122 13.46 -12.19 -5.77
C ILE A 122 12.37 -11.55 -4.93
N GLU A 123 11.90 -12.24 -3.92
CA GLU A 123 11.10 -11.63 -2.88
C GLU A 123 11.96 -10.64 -2.13
N PHE A 124 11.43 -9.44 -1.88
CA PHE A 124 12.00 -8.44 -0.99
C PHE A 124 11.83 -8.89 0.47
N GLU A 125 12.25 -10.11 0.77
CA GLU A 125 12.23 -10.57 2.14
C GLU A 125 13.64 -10.59 2.70
N ASP A 126 13.75 -10.15 3.89
CA ASP A 126 14.82 -9.97 4.87
C ASP A 126 15.92 -11.05 4.98
N GLY A 127 16.19 -11.83 3.94
CA GLY A 127 17.30 -12.78 3.90
C GLY A 127 17.09 -14.05 4.73
N THR A 128 15.86 -14.42 5.05
CA THR A 128 15.55 -15.66 5.79
C THR A 128 15.28 -16.86 4.89
N ASP A 129 14.97 -16.65 3.64
CA ASP A 129 14.94 -17.73 2.65
C ASP A 129 16.36 -17.98 2.16
N GLY A 130 16.93 -19.10 2.50
CA GLY A 130 18.31 -19.52 2.28
C GLY A 130 18.85 -19.44 0.85
N ASP A 131 18.36 -18.53 0.04
CA ASP A 131 18.84 -18.15 -1.26
C ASP A 131 20.13 -17.38 -1.07
N ASN A 132 21.22 -18.12 -1.07
CA ASN A 132 22.54 -17.55 -1.20
C ASN A 132 22.55 -16.74 -2.49
N LEU A 133 22.43 -15.44 -2.38
CA LEU A 133 22.89 -14.50 -3.38
C LEU A 133 24.40 -14.69 -3.52
N ALA A 134 24.80 -15.77 -4.19
CA ALA A 134 26.17 -15.99 -4.55
C ALA A 134 26.51 -14.98 -5.63
N MET A 135 27.17 -13.91 -5.22
CA MET A 135 27.74 -12.95 -6.15
C MET A 135 28.94 -13.61 -6.82
N GLU A 136 28.73 -14.18 -7.99
CA GLU A 136 29.84 -14.63 -8.84
C GLU A 136 30.36 -13.46 -9.68
N THR A 137 31.65 -13.23 -9.60
CA THR A 137 32.32 -12.15 -10.36
C THR A 137 32.71 -12.63 -11.75
N GLY A 138 32.20 -11.99 -12.77
CA GLY A 138 32.54 -12.27 -14.15
C GLY A 138 32.82 -11.00 -14.97
N SER A 139 33.68 -11.08 -15.98
CA SER A 139 33.91 -9.94 -16.87
C SER A 139 32.83 -9.87 -17.93
N GLY A 140 32.35 -8.68 -18.23
CA GLY A 140 31.34 -8.55 -19.28
C GLY A 140 30.82 -7.12 -19.45
N SER A 141 29.84 -7.06 -20.30
CA SER A 141 29.06 -5.83 -20.52
C SER A 141 27.60 -6.12 -20.21
N TYR A 142 26.86 -5.09 -19.81
CA TYR A 142 25.42 -5.18 -19.75
C TYR A 142 24.86 -5.28 -21.16
N SER A 143 23.90 -6.18 -21.38
CA SER A 143 23.21 -6.22 -22.65
C SER A 143 22.38 -4.95 -22.84
N ALA A 144 22.63 -4.25 -23.94
CA ALA A 144 21.76 -3.15 -24.35
C ALA A 144 20.37 -3.66 -24.72
N LEU A 145 19.36 -2.88 -24.46
CA LEU A 145 18.03 -3.12 -25.01
C LEU A 145 18.02 -2.59 -26.44
N ASP A 146 18.05 -3.47 -27.42
CA ASP A 146 18.12 -3.11 -28.87
C ASP A 146 16.82 -2.40 -29.32
N THR A 147 15.71 -2.74 -28.69
CA THR A 147 14.40 -2.13 -28.96
C THR A 147 13.67 -1.82 -27.66
N PRO A 148 12.84 -0.76 -27.64
CA PRO A 148 12.01 -0.51 -26.48
C PRO A 148 11.13 -1.72 -26.15
N THR A 149 11.28 -2.27 -24.96
CA THR A 149 10.41 -3.33 -24.47
C THR A 149 9.18 -2.71 -23.86
N LYS A 150 8.02 -3.08 -24.35
CA LYS A 150 6.74 -2.67 -23.81
C LYS A 150 6.16 -3.81 -22.99
N SER A 151 5.88 -3.55 -21.74
CA SER A 151 5.14 -4.46 -20.87
C SER A 151 3.83 -3.81 -20.44
N GLU A 152 2.74 -4.54 -20.55
CA GLU A 152 1.43 -4.10 -20.08
C GLU A 152 1.11 -4.79 -18.76
N LEU A 153 0.79 -4.01 -17.74
CA LEU A 153 0.28 -4.53 -16.49
C LEU A 153 -1.21 -4.88 -16.71
N GLY A 154 -1.54 -6.12 -16.51
CA GLY A 154 -2.91 -6.61 -16.72
C GLY A 154 -3.25 -7.70 -15.70
N GLY A 155 -4.53 -8.09 -15.69
CA GLY A 155 -5.00 -9.16 -14.81
C GLY A 155 -5.13 -8.76 -13.34
N GLY A 156 -4.95 -7.49 -13.00
CA GLY A 156 -5.24 -6.99 -11.67
C GLY A 156 -6.72 -7.16 -11.35
N THR A 157 -7.02 -7.66 -10.17
CA THR A 157 -8.38 -7.77 -9.65
C THR A 157 -8.45 -7.08 -8.31
N ASP A 158 -9.51 -6.29 -8.12
CA ASP A 158 -9.78 -5.73 -6.81
C ASP A 158 -10.31 -6.82 -5.89
N ASP A 159 -9.68 -7.02 -4.76
CA ASP A 159 -10.20 -7.86 -3.69
C ASP A 159 -10.72 -6.98 -2.55
N TYR A 160 -12.06 -6.79 -2.55
CA TYR A 160 -12.75 -6.08 -1.47
C TYR A 160 -13.28 -7.04 -0.39
N ALA A 161 -13.02 -8.34 -0.53
CA ALA A 161 -13.45 -9.38 0.41
C ALA A 161 -12.40 -9.62 1.50
N VAL A 162 -12.05 -8.55 2.22
CA VAL A 162 -11.07 -8.62 3.31
C VAL A 162 -11.47 -9.65 4.35
N THR A 163 -10.57 -10.54 4.71
CA THR A 163 -10.75 -11.55 5.76
C THR A 163 -10.43 -11.00 7.15
N ALA A 164 -10.88 -11.70 8.20
CA ALA A 164 -10.57 -11.32 9.58
C ALA A 164 -9.05 -11.38 9.87
N GLY A 165 -8.35 -12.37 9.29
CA GLY A 165 -6.89 -12.50 9.45
C GLY A 165 -6.10 -11.36 8.78
N GLU A 166 -6.55 -10.89 7.61
CA GLU A 166 -5.94 -9.73 6.96
C GLU A 166 -6.17 -8.45 7.75
N LEU A 167 -7.35 -8.27 8.35
CA LEU A 167 -7.59 -7.16 9.26
C LEU A 167 -6.70 -7.24 10.49
N GLU A 168 -6.54 -8.43 11.09
CA GLU A 168 -5.64 -8.65 12.22
C GLU A 168 -4.21 -8.30 11.87
N THR A 169 -3.73 -8.74 10.72
CA THR A 169 -2.38 -8.42 10.21
C THR A 169 -2.23 -6.91 9.99
N GLY A 170 -3.20 -6.28 9.35
CA GLY A 170 -3.17 -4.84 9.08
C GLY A 170 -3.18 -3.99 10.36
N TYR A 171 -4.05 -4.30 11.31
CA TYR A 171 -4.07 -3.60 12.60
C TYR A 171 -2.88 -3.96 13.49
N GLY A 172 -2.32 -5.16 13.35
CA GLY A 172 -1.11 -5.60 14.05
C GLY A 172 0.11 -4.73 13.74
N ALA A 173 0.17 -4.10 12.57
CA ALA A 173 1.20 -3.13 12.23
C ALA A 173 1.26 -1.91 13.18
N PHE A 174 0.18 -1.66 13.92
CA PHE A 174 0.09 -0.58 14.92
C PHE A 174 0.39 -1.06 16.35
N GLU A 175 0.82 -2.30 16.55
CA GLU A 175 1.01 -2.88 17.88
C GLU A 175 2.21 -2.30 18.63
N ASP A 176 3.26 -1.93 17.90
CA ASP A 176 4.49 -1.39 18.47
C ASP A 176 4.34 0.11 18.80
N THR A 177 4.36 0.42 20.10
CA THR A 177 4.24 1.79 20.60
C THR A 177 5.50 2.63 20.41
N GLU A 178 6.65 2.01 20.18
CA GLU A 178 7.92 2.72 20.00
C GLU A 178 8.10 3.22 18.56
N SER A 179 7.55 2.50 17.60
CA SER A 179 7.71 2.83 16.18
C SER A 179 6.55 3.62 15.60
N VAL A 180 5.34 3.47 16.16
CA VAL A 180 4.12 4.09 15.61
C VAL A 180 3.35 4.81 16.71
N ASP A 181 3.21 6.12 16.58
CA ASP A 181 2.43 6.96 17.49
C ASP A 181 0.97 7.06 16.99
N VAL A 182 0.02 6.51 17.74
CA VAL A 182 -1.40 6.45 17.40
C VAL A 182 -2.24 6.78 18.62
N ASN A 183 -3.14 7.76 18.50
CA ASN A 183 -4.06 8.15 19.59
C ASN A 183 -5.47 7.59 19.41
N LEU A 184 -5.96 7.49 18.18
CA LEU A 184 -7.31 7.02 17.85
C LEU A 184 -7.23 5.91 16.79
N ILE A 185 -7.90 4.79 17.05
CA ILE A 185 -8.03 3.69 16.11
C ILE A 185 -9.48 3.60 15.66
N LEU A 186 -9.71 3.66 14.35
CA LEU A 186 -11.03 3.54 13.76
C LEU A 186 -11.30 2.10 13.38
N GLY A 187 -12.35 1.49 13.92
CA GLY A 187 -12.76 0.14 13.57
C GLY A 187 -13.33 0.01 12.16
N GLY A 188 -13.65 1.14 11.52
CA GLY A 188 -14.19 1.14 10.18
C GLY A 188 -15.55 0.43 10.09
N ARG A 189 -15.67 -0.57 9.23
CA ARG A 189 -16.90 -1.36 9.08
C ARG A 189 -17.22 -2.11 10.37
N GLY A 190 -18.44 -1.95 10.92
CA GLY A 190 -18.80 -2.50 12.22
C GLY A 190 -18.60 -4.01 12.39
N GLY A 191 -18.92 -4.78 11.37
CA GLY A 191 -18.65 -6.22 11.35
C GLY A 191 -17.24 -6.62 10.84
N GLY A 192 -16.35 -5.66 10.63
CA GLY A 192 -15.02 -5.94 10.09
C GLY A 192 -15.08 -6.65 8.73
N ALA A 193 -14.63 -7.88 8.66
CA ALA A 193 -14.63 -8.70 7.44
C ALA A 193 -16.03 -9.13 6.97
N GLY A 194 -17.02 -9.17 7.86
CA GLY A 194 -18.38 -9.63 7.57
C GLY A 194 -19.46 -8.63 7.99
N ASP A 195 -20.74 -9.04 7.87
CA ASP A 195 -21.89 -8.27 8.34
C ASP A 195 -22.79 -9.15 9.20
N SER A 196 -22.27 -9.56 10.35
CA SER A 196 -22.94 -10.44 11.32
C SER A 196 -22.43 -10.17 12.75
N SER A 197 -23.18 -10.61 13.73
CA SER A 197 -22.79 -10.57 15.15
C SER A 197 -21.46 -11.29 15.39
N SER A 198 -21.26 -12.46 14.83
CA SER A 198 -20.00 -13.22 14.96
C SER A 198 -18.80 -12.50 14.34
N SER A 199 -18.99 -11.88 13.18
CA SER A 199 -17.91 -11.08 12.53
C SER A 199 -17.56 -9.85 13.36
N GLN A 200 -18.57 -9.19 13.96
CA GLN A 200 -18.37 -8.07 14.86
C GLN A 200 -17.61 -8.50 16.12
N ASP A 201 -18.00 -9.59 16.75
CA ASP A 201 -17.34 -10.13 17.95
C ASP A 201 -15.84 -10.34 17.70
N THR A 202 -15.50 -11.03 16.61
CA THR A 202 -14.11 -11.23 16.20
C THR A 202 -13.37 -9.91 16.00
N HIS A 203 -13.98 -8.98 15.29
CA HIS A 203 -13.36 -7.68 14.97
C HIS A 203 -13.17 -6.80 16.21
N VAL A 204 -14.18 -6.70 17.06
CA VAL A 204 -14.10 -5.88 18.28
C VAL A 204 -13.14 -6.48 19.30
N THR A 205 -13.13 -7.83 19.42
CA THR A 205 -12.17 -8.52 20.30
C THR A 205 -10.73 -8.29 19.86
N MET A 206 -10.46 -8.36 18.57
CA MET A 206 -9.14 -8.04 18.01
C MET A 206 -8.72 -6.59 18.34
N LEU A 207 -9.57 -5.62 18.06
CA LEU A 207 -9.28 -4.21 18.34
C LEU A 207 -9.12 -3.94 19.85
N THR A 208 -9.95 -4.58 20.68
CA THR A 208 -9.84 -4.46 22.14
C THR A 208 -8.50 -5.00 22.62
N THR A 209 -8.08 -6.16 22.12
CA THR A 209 -6.77 -6.75 22.46
C THR A 209 -5.63 -5.81 22.10
N LEU A 210 -5.69 -5.20 20.91
CA LEU A 210 -4.69 -4.25 20.44
C LEU A 210 -4.59 -3.02 21.36
N VAL A 211 -5.72 -2.36 21.66
CA VAL A 211 -5.70 -1.12 22.46
C VAL A 211 -5.40 -1.38 23.94
N GLU A 212 -5.76 -2.53 24.48
CA GLU A 212 -5.41 -2.92 25.85
C GLU A 212 -3.91 -3.27 25.99
N LYS A 213 -3.29 -3.76 24.93
CA LYS A 213 -1.85 -3.98 24.88
C LYS A 213 -1.10 -2.64 24.81
N ARG A 214 -1.56 -1.73 23.97
CA ARG A 214 -0.94 -0.40 23.80
C ARG A 214 -1.18 0.53 24.99
N ARG A 215 -2.44 0.73 25.41
CA ARG A 215 -2.89 1.63 26.48
C ARG A 215 -2.62 3.12 26.28
N ASP A 216 -2.23 3.51 25.08
CA ASP A 216 -1.95 4.90 24.68
C ASP A 216 -2.95 5.42 23.63
N CYS A 217 -3.90 4.59 23.22
CA CYS A 217 -4.89 4.90 22.21
C CYS A 217 -6.28 4.38 22.57
N VAL A 218 -7.30 4.89 21.86
CA VAL A 218 -8.71 4.51 22.02
C VAL A 218 -9.25 4.00 20.70
N ALA A 219 -9.91 2.84 20.70
CA ALA A 219 -10.60 2.32 19.53
C ALA A 219 -12.06 2.74 19.49
N PHE A 220 -12.54 3.08 18.31
CA PHE A 220 -13.93 3.42 18.02
C PHE A 220 -14.54 2.35 17.14
N VAL A 221 -15.55 1.67 17.61
CA VAL A 221 -16.21 0.55 16.96
C VAL A 221 -17.71 0.80 16.82
N SER A 222 -18.32 0.23 15.79
CA SER A 222 -19.76 0.33 15.53
C SER A 222 -20.40 -1.06 15.49
N ALA A 223 -21.69 -1.13 15.71
CA ALA A 223 -22.49 -2.34 15.46
C ALA A 223 -22.34 -2.78 13.99
N TYR A 224 -22.51 -4.08 13.74
CA TYR A 224 -22.54 -4.57 12.34
C TYR A 224 -23.73 -3.96 11.58
N ARG A 225 -23.56 -3.73 10.29
CA ARG A 225 -24.49 -2.91 9.49
C ARG A 225 -25.92 -3.44 9.52
N SER A 226 -26.11 -4.76 9.38
CA SER A 226 -27.45 -5.38 9.36
C SER A 226 -28.15 -5.37 10.73
N ALA A 227 -27.48 -5.02 11.81
CA ALA A 227 -28.13 -4.76 13.10
C ALA A 227 -29.05 -3.53 13.09
N THR A 228 -28.70 -2.53 12.25
CA THR A 228 -29.39 -1.24 12.27
C THR A 228 -29.98 -0.83 10.93
N VAL A 229 -29.29 -1.13 9.84
CA VAL A 229 -29.66 -0.69 8.48
C VAL A 229 -30.61 -1.69 7.82
N GLY A 230 -31.75 -1.18 7.33
CA GLY A 230 -32.74 -2.00 6.63
C GLY A 230 -33.82 -2.57 7.57
N ILE A 231 -33.77 -2.29 8.87
CA ILE A 231 -34.77 -2.71 9.83
C ILE A 231 -35.81 -1.59 9.99
N SER A 232 -37.07 -1.93 9.77
CA SER A 232 -38.20 -0.97 9.87
C SER A 232 -38.80 -0.93 11.28
N ASP A 233 -38.69 -2.04 12.02
CA ASP A 233 -39.18 -2.12 13.40
C ASP A 233 -38.13 -1.65 14.39
N SER A 234 -38.47 -0.60 15.14
CA SER A 234 -37.56 0.05 16.11
C SER A 234 -37.21 -0.84 17.32
N ILE A 235 -38.12 -1.75 17.69
CA ILE A 235 -37.85 -2.66 18.81
C ILE A 235 -36.79 -3.67 18.38
N THR A 236 -37.01 -4.32 17.26
CA THR A 236 -36.04 -5.27 16.67
C THR A 236 -34.67 -4.60 16.44
N GLN A 237 -34.66 -3.37 15.95
CA GLN A 237 -33.41 -2.60 15.76
C GLN A 237 -32.70 -2.38 17.11
N THR A 238 -33.43 -2.03 18.15
CA THR A 238 -32.89 -1.81 19.49
C THR A 238 -32.33 -3.10 20.06
N ASP A 239 -33.08 -4.19 19.96
CA ASP A 239 -32.67 -5.51 20.46
C ASP A 239 -31.38 -5.99 19.79
N ASN A 240 -31.27 -5.81 18.46
CA ASN A 240 -30.06 -6.16 17.72
C ASN A 240 -28.84 -5.31 18.13
N VAL A 241 -29.05 -4.01 18.42
CA VAL A 241 -27.96 -3.13 18.90
C VAL A 241 -27.52 -3.51 20.29
N VAL A 242 -28.47 -3.89 21.18
CA VAL A 242 -28.14 -4.40 22.51
C VAL A 242 -27.34 -5.68 22.42
N GLU A 243 -27.78 -6.63 21.58
CA GLU A 243 -27.04 -7.86 21.32
C GLU A 243 -25.61 -7.57 20.80
N ALA A 244 -25.49 -6.64 19.84
CA ALA A 244 -24.20 -6.19 19.30
C ALA A 244 -23.30 -5.57 20.39
N PHE A 245 -23.88 -4.82 21.30
CA PHE A 245 -23.15 -4.22 22.41
C PHE A 245 -22.70 -5.27 23.44
N ASP A 246 -23.55 -6.24 23.74
CA ASP A 246 -23.26 -7.30 24.71
C ASP A 246 -22.11 -8.22 24.25
N LEU A 247 -21.82 -8.28 22.95
CA LEU A 247 -20.66 -8.98 22.40
C LEU A 247 -19.35 -8.21 22.59
N CYS A 248 -19.40 -6.92 22.89
CA CYS A 248 -18.19 -6.12 23.04
C CYS A 248 -17.54 -6.39 24.41
N PRO A 249 -16.24 -6.76 24.44
CA PRO A 249 -15.50 -6.87 25.68
C PRO A 249 -15.51 -5.54 26.44
N SER A 250 -15.70 -5.60 27.76
CA SER A 250 -15.67 -4.41 28.59
C SER A 250 -14.25 -3.87 28.70
N SER A 251 -14.02 -2.69 28.16
CA SER A 251 -12.72 -2.00 28.18
C SER A 251 -12.89 -0.49 28.32
N SER A 252 -11.98 0.14 29.04
CA SER A 252 -11.91 1.61 29.11
C SER A 252 -11.23 2.25 27.88
N TYR A 253 -10.71 1.44 26.97
CA TYR A 253 -10.03 1.88 25.76
C TYR A 253 -10.87 1.69 24.49
N VAL A 254 -12.12 1.30 24.62
CA VAL A 254 -13.02 1.09 23.47
C VAL A 254 -14.29 1.91 23.63
N VAL A 255 -14.65 2.62 22.57
CA VAL A 255 -15.91 3.35 22.45
C VAL A 255 -16.78 2.66 21.41
N PHE A 256 -17.96 2.24 21.80
CA PHE A 256 -18.95 1.64 20.93
C PHE A 256 -20.01 2.66 20.53
N ASP A 257 -20.33 2.73 19.23
CA ASP A 257 -21.48 3.46 18.71
C ASP A 257 -22.46 2.53 17.99
N SER A 258 -23.73 2.87 18.04
CA SER A 258 -24.82 2.07 17.46
C SER A 258 -25.26 2.54 16.08
N SER A 259 -24.71 3.63 15.56
CA SER A 259 -25.34 4.38 14.47
C SER A 259 -24.64 4.23 13.13
N TYR A 260 -25.44 4.31 12.08
CA TYR A 260 -25.00 4.50 10.71
C TYR A 260 -25.60 5.79 10.15
N LYS A 261 -24.79 6.64 9.58
CA LYS A 261 -25.27 7.80 8.85
C LYS A 261 -25.46 7.48 7.37
N TYR A 262 -26.50 8.03 6.77
CA TYR A 262 -26.73 8.00 5.33
C TYR A 262 -26.15 9.26 4.71
N GLN A 263 -25.16 9.13 3.85
CA GLN A 263 -24.48 10.25 3.22
C GLN A 263 -24.26 10.02 1.74
N TYR A 264 -24.09 11.12 1.01
CA TYR A 264 -23.75 11.11 -0.40
C TYR A 264 -22.23 10.96 -0.60
N ASP A 265 -21.85 9.94 -1.35
CA ASP A 265 -20.49 9.72 -1.84
C ASP A 265 -20.33 10.42 -3.19
N LYS A 266 -19.71 11.61 -3.17
CA LYS A 266 -19.54 12.45 -4.35
C LYS A 266 -18.59 11.88 -5.41
N TYR A 267 -17.74 10.93 -5.03
CA TYR A 267 -16.75 10.35 -5.94
C TYR A 267 -17.36 9.24 -6.80
N ASN A 268 -18.30 8.48 -6.22
CA ASN A 268 -18.97 7.39 -6.91
C ASN A 268 -20.42 7.73 -7.31
N ASP A 269 -20.89 8.95 -7.05
CA ASP A 269 -22.27 9.42 -7.32
C ASP A 269 -23.34 8.49 -6.73
N VAL A 270 -23.14 8.02 -5.50
CA VAL A 270 -24.05 7.12 -4.82
C VAL A 270 -24.25 7.51 -3.35
N PHE A 271 -25.40 7.13 -2.80
CA PHE A 271 -25.66 7.26 -1.38
C PHE A 271 -25.26 5.99 -0.64
N ARG A 272 -24.56 6.15 0.47
CA ARG A 272 -24.06 5.04 1.29
C ARG A 272 -24.42 5.20 2.75
N PHE A 273 -24.63 4.06 3.42
CA PHE A 273 -24.62 4.00 4.88
C PHE A 273 -23.19 3.80 5.35
N VAL A 274 -22.74 4.69 6.22
CA VAL A 274 -21.38 4.69 6.78
C VAL A 274 -21.49 4.60 8.31
N PRO A 275 -20.72 3.73 8.96
CA PRO A 275 -20.72 3.62 10.41
C PRO A 275 -20.24 4.94 11.04
N SER A 276 -20.77 5.29 12.21
CA SER A 276 -20.50 6.58 12.86
C SER A 276 -19.20 6.61 13.68
N ASN A 277 -18.48 5.48 13.80
CA ASN A 277 -17.25 5.43 14.61
C ASN A 277 -16.20 6.48 14.17
N GLY A 278 -16.02 6.70 12.87
CA GLY A 278 -15.13 7.73 12.37
C GLY A 278 -15.58 9.15 12.69
N ASP A 279 -16.91 9.40 12.68
CA ASP A 279 -17.45 10.70 13.06
C ASP A 279 -17.32 10.96 14.57
N VAL A 280 -17.55 9.95 15.39
CA VAL A 280 -17.40 10.04 16.87
C VAL A 280 -15.94 10.30 17.23
N ALA A 281 -15.00 9.57 16.62
CA ALA A 281 -13.58 9.82 16.79
C ALA A 281 -13.18 11.24 16.33
N GLY A 282 -13.72 11.69 15.20
CA GLY A 282 -13.51 13.04 14.69
C GLY A 282 -14.06 14.12 15.62
N LEU A 283 -15.20 13.89 16.30
CA LEU A 283 -15.73 14.79 17.31
C LEU A 283 -14.84 14.84 18.57
N CYS A 284 -14.25 13.72 18.97
CA CYS A 284 -13.27 13.68 20.06
C CYS A 284 -12.03 14.51 19.69
N ALA A 285 -11.44 14.27 18.53
CA ALA A 285 -10.28 15.02 18.05
C ALA A 285 -10.56 16.53 17.92
N PHE A 286 -11.76 16.89 17.43
CA PHE A 286 -12.18 18.29 17.34
C PHE A 286 -12.35 18.91 18.74
N THR A 287 -12.88 18.16 19.70
CA THR A 287 -13.04 18.65 21.06
C THR A 287 -11.70 18.90 21.73
N ASP A 288 -10.72 18.02 21.54
CA ASP A 288 -9.34 18.20 22.04
C ASP A 288 -8.66 19.43 21.44
N GLN A 289 -9.02 19.80 20.21
CA GLN A 289 -8.48 21.00 19.56
C GLN A 289 -9.07 22.31 20.13
N VAL A 290 -10.37 22.31 20.54
CA VAL A 290 -11.10 23.54 20.91
C VAL A 290 -11.36 23.66 22.41
N ALA A 291 -11.11 22.61 23.18
CA ALA A 291 -11.34 22.54 24.62
C ALA A 291 -10.35 21.56 25.26
N ASP A 292 -10.41 21.43 26.59
CA ASP A 292 -9.58 20.47 27.31
C ASP A 292 -10.07 19.02 27.12
N ALA A 293 -9.19 18.04 27.27
CA ALA A 293 -9.44 16.61 27.02
C ALA A 293 -10.56 15.99 27.88
N PHE A 294 -10.93 16.61 29.01
CA PHE A 294 -12.04 16.16 29.85
C PHE A 294 -13.43 16.66 29.41
N PHE A 295 -13.49 17.51 28.39
CA PHE A 295 -14.77 17.95 27.85
C PHE A 295 -15.44 16.87 27.02
N SER A 296 -16.73 16.71 27.17
CA SER A 296 -17.52 15.81 26.35
C SER A 296 -17.54 16.27 24.88
N PRO A 297 -17.35 15.39 23.90
CA PRO A 297 -17.53 15.71 22.48
C PRO A 297 -19.01 15.96 22.11
N ALA A 298 -19.95 15.58 22.96
CA ALA A 298 -21.37 15.83 22.78
C ALA A 298 -21.77 17.28 23.05
N GLY A 299 -22.93 17.69 22.53
CA GLY A 299 -23.55 19.00 22.76
C GLY A 299 -23.81 19.78 21.48
N PHE A 300 -24.66 20.79 21.57
CA PHE A 300 -25.15 21.57 20.41
C PHE A 300 -24.03 22.24 19.58
N ASN A 301 -22.95 22.62 20.22
CA ASN A 301 -21.87 23.35 19.54
C ASN A 301 -20.75 22.46 19.08
N ARG A 302 -20.62 21.24 19.58
CA ARG A 302 -19.50 20.33 19.32
C ARG A 302 -19.93 19.00 18.70
N GLY A 303 -21.09 18.47 19.07
CA GLY A 303 -21.55 17.13 18.75
C GLY A 303 -22.32 16.98 17.42
N ASN A 304 -22.20 17.92 16.50
CA ASN A 304 -22.92 17.86 15.23
C ASN A 304 -22.19 16.99 14.20
N LEU A 305 -22.83 15.91 13.78
CA LEU A 305 -22.38 15.12 12.64
C LEU A 305 -22.56 15.91 11.34
N ARG A 306 -21.53 15.94 10.52
CA ARG A 306 -21.55 16.64 9.22
C ARG A 306 -21.93 15.68 8.10
N ASN A 307 -22.57 16.24 7.06
CA ASN A 307 -22.94 15.51 5.82
C ASN A 307 -23.88 14.30 6.04
N ALA A 308 -24.57 14.22 7.15
CA ALA A 308 -25.60 13.23 7.37
C ALA A 308 -26.93 13.72 6.73
N ILE A 309 -27.54 12.88 5.89
CA ILE A 309 -28.87 13.12 5.33
C ILE A 309 -29.92 12.45 6.21
N LYS A 310 -29.57 11.31 6.81
CA LYS A 310 -30.42 10.54 7.70
C LYS A 310 -29.55 9.76 8.68
#